data_2dde31b12ca7503eea1a395bacfae94d
#
_entry.id   2dde31b12ca7503eea1a395bacfae94d
#
_cell.length_a   1.000
_cell.length_b   1.000
_cell.length_c   1.000
_cell.angle_alpha   90.00
_cell.angle_beta   90.00
_cell.angle_gamma   90.00
#
_symmetry.space_group_name_H-M   'P 1'
#
loop_
_entity.id
_entity.type
_entity.pdbx_description
1 polymer ?
#
loop_
_entity_poly.entity_id
_entity_poly.type
_entity_poly.pdbx_seq_one_letter_code
_entity_poly.pdbx_strand_id
1 'polypeptide(L)'
;FGAFTALNGVSMEIFPGEVHALLGDNGAGKSTLIKTLSGVHSATSGEIIVEGAQVKFNSPRDASDAGIGTVYQDLALNALTSVTRNFFLGRELVFGKGPFGLLKMKEMHDIAVAEMAKIGINISDPEQAVGTMSGGQRQTLAIARAIYFGAKVLILDEPTSALGQRQQMEVLKTIKKVQQLGNIAIILITHNEIHARLVADRFTFLSLGEVIGRGLAKDLEG
;
A
#
# COMPACT_ATOMS: atom_id res chain seq x y z
N PHE A 1 18.84 13.06 -8.88
CA PHE A 1 19.20 12.32 -10.11
C PHE A 1 20.14 13.20 -10.95
N GLY A 2 21.47 13.04 -10.78
CA GLY A 2 22.42 13.96 -11.39
C GLY A 2 22.25 15.40 -10.88
N ALA A 3 22.11 16.37 -11.78
CA ALA A 3 21.86 17.78 -11.45
C ALA A 3 20.37 18.09 -11.21
N PHE A 4 19.46 17.11 -11.40
CA PHE A 4 18.03 17.31 -11.28
C PHE A 4 17.53 16.96 -9.88
N THR A 5 16.84 17.91 -9.21
CA THR A 5 16.21 17.72 -7.92
C THR A 5 14.78 17.21 -8.16
N ALA A 6 14.51 15.96 -7.81
CA ALA A 6 13.22 15.33 -8.03
C ALA A 6 12.18 15.64 -6.95
N LEU A 7 12.63 15.97 -5.73
CA LEU A 7 11.81 16.44 -4.61
C LEU A 7 12.53 17.59 -3.93
N ASN A 8 11.84 18.69 -3.72
CA ASN A 8 12.39 19.89 -3.12
C ASN A 8 11.50 20.35 -1.96
N GLY A 9 11.97 20.17 -0.73
CA GLY A 9 11.28 20.65 0.46
C GLY A 9 9.89 20.02 0.71
N VAL A 10 9.66 18.78 0.25
CA VAL A 10 8.39 18.08 0.47
C VAL A 10 8.31 17.65 1.93
N SER A 11 7.31 18.17 2.64
CA SER A 11 6.98 17.76 4.01
C SER A 11 5.52 17.36 4.09
N MET A 12 5.20 16.25 4.76
CA MET A 12 3.84 15.79 4.99
C MET A 12 3.75 15.01 6.29
N GLU A 13 2.58 15.04 6.91
CA GLU A 13 2.26 14.31 8.13
C GLU A 13 1.01 13.49 7.91
N ILE A 14 1.02 12.24 8.39
CA ILE A 14 -0.09 11.31 8.24
C ILE A 14 -0.30 10.60 9.57
N PHE A 15 -1.56 10.47 9.98
CA PHE A 15 -1.93 9.92 11.28
C PHE A 15 -2.57 8.53 11.15
N PRO A 16 -2.46 7.67 12.19
CA PRO A 16 -3.17 6.41 12.24
C PRO A 16 -4.67 6.60 12.04
N GLY A 17 -5.31 5.75 11.23
CA GLY A 17 -6.72 5.89 10.87
C GLY A 17 -7.03 6.98 9.84
N GLU A 18 -6.01 7.67 9.32
CA GLU A 18 -6.14 8.66 8.26
C GLU A 18 -5.88 8.05 6.88
N VAL A 19 -6.67 8.45 5.90
CA VAL A 19 -6.34 8.30 4.47
C VAL A 19 -5.88 9.65 3.94
N HIS A 20 -4.60 9.76 3.62
CA HIS A 20 -3.99 10.95 3.04
C HIS A 20 -3.77 10.74 1.55
N ALA A 21 -4.44 11.51 0.71
CA ALA A 21 -4.25 11.46 -0.73
C ALA A 21 -3.01 12.27 -1.16
N LEU A 22 -2.10 11.64 -1.89
CA LEU A 22 -1.01 12.30 -2.59
C LEU A 22 -1.40 12.45 -4.06
N LEU A 23 -1.76 13.66 -4.44
CA LEU A 23 -2.22 14.03 -5.76
C LEU A 23 -1.10 14.70 -6.57
N GLY A 24 -1.27 14.77 -7.88
CA GLY A 24 -0.37 15.45 -8.80
C GLY A 24 -0.27 14.75 -10.13
N ASP A 25 0.19 15.47 -11.14
CA ASP A 25 0.35 14.98 -12.50
C ASP A 25 1.49 13.96 -12.65
N ASN A 26 1.58 13.37 -13.82
CA ASN A 26 2.72 12.55 -14.19
C ASN A 26 4.00 13.39 -14.20
N GLY A 27 5.06 12.88 -13.55
CA GLY A 27 6.30 13.63 -13.38
C GLY A 27 6.33 14.58 -12.18
N ALA A 28 5.25 14.70 -11.39
CA ALA A 28 5.19 15.55 -10.22
C ALA A 28 6.15 15.17 -9.08
N GLY A 29 6.77 13.98 -9.11
CA GLY A 29 7.66 13.49 -8.06
C GLY A 29 7.03 12.41 -7.15
N LYS A 30 5.74 12.06 -7.34
CA LYS A 30 5.03 11.06 -6.51
C LYS A 30 5.78 9.73 -6.41
N SER A 31 6.19 9.16 -7.54
CA SER A 31 6.93 7.88 -7.56
C SER A 31 8.30 7.97 -6.90
N THR A 32 8.96 9.13 -6.94
CA THR A 32 10.22 9.36 -6.22
C THR A 32 9.98 9.38 -4.72
N LEU A 33 8.92 10.06 -4.26
CA LEU A 33 8.54 10.08 -2.85
C LEU A 33 8.22 8.67 -2.34
N ILE A 34 7.39 7.89 -3.08
CA ILE A 34 7.10 6.50 -2.75
C ILE A 34 8.38 5.68 -2.61
N LYS A 35 9.26 5.73 -3.62
CA LYS A 35 10.52 4.98 -3.62
C LYS A 35 11.43 5.38 -2.45
N THR A 36 11.37 6.63 -2.00
CA THR A 36 12.09 7.10 -0.83
C THR A 36 11.47 6.54 0.46
N LEU A 37 10.15 6.62 0.61
CA LEU A 37 9.43 6.10 1.77
C LEU A 37 9.50 4.57 1.86
N SER A 38 9.52 3.88 0.72
CA SER A 38 9.64 2.41 0.65
C SER A 38 11.09 1.90 0.73
N GLY A 39 12.08 2.78 0.90
CA GLY A 39 13.49 2.40 1.05
C GLY A 39 14.19 1.96 -0.25
N VAL A 40 13.56 2.16 -1.42
CA VAL A 40 14.18 1.90 -2.73
C VAL A 40 15.23 2.95 -3.08
N HIS A 41 14.98 4.20 -2.65
CA HIS A 41 15.92 5.31 -2.77
C HIS A 41 16.21 5.90 -1.39
N SER A 42 17.46 6.20 -1.12
CA SER A 42 17.81 6.98 0.08
C SER A 42 17.53 8.47 -0.16
N ALA A 43 16.95 9.14 0.85
CA ALA A 43 16.79 10.58 0.81
C ALA A 43 18.17 11.26 0.81
N THR A 44 18.34 12.30 -0.03
CA THR A 44 19.57 13.10 -0.07
C THR A 44 19.65 14.02 1.14
N SER A 45 18.50 14.54 1.60
CA SER A 45 18.35 15.41 2.77
C SER A 45 16.93 15.27 3.33
N GLY A 46 16.70 15.83 4.52
CA GLY A 46 15.43 15.72 5.23
C GLY A 46 15.38 14.50 6.15
N GLU A 47 14.24 14.32 6.77
CA GLU A 47 14.01 13.30 7.82
C GLU A 47 12.76 12.51 7.52
N ILE A 48 12.78 11.21 7.84
CA ILE A 48 11.60 10.35 7.88
C ILE A 48 11.38 9.98 9.34
N ILE A 49 10.18 10.25 9.85
CA ILE A 49 9.80 9.94 11.23
C ILE A 49 8.65 8.95 11.19
N VAL A 50 8.80 7.81 11.83
CA VAL A 50 7.77 6.77 11.96
C VAL A 50 7.51 6.54 13.45
N GLU A 51 6.26 6.72 13.88
CA GLU A 51 5.86 6.59 15.31
C GLU A 51 6.75 7.43 16.27
N GLY A 52 7.12 8.64 15.85
CA GLY A 52 7.96 9.55 16.65
C GLY A 52 9.46 9.23 16.63
N ALA A 53 9.88 8.15 15.98
CA ALA A 53 11.28 7.80 15.83
C ALA A 53 11.80 8.21 14.45
N GLN A 54 12.93 8.90 14.40
CA GLN A 54 13.63 9.18 13.15
C GLN A 54 14.22 7.89 12.59
N VAL A 55 13.94 7.61 11.32
CA VAL A 55 14.40 6.40 10.63
C VAL A 55 15.16 6.75 9.36
N LYS A 56 16.09 5.88 8.99
CA LYS A 56 16.81 5.98 7.72
C LYS A 56 16.73 4.64 7.01
N PHE A 57 16.26 4.66 5.76
CA PHE A 57 16.14 3.47 4.96
C PHE A 57 17.30 3.36 3.98
N ASN A 58 17.98 2.21 3.99
CA ASN A 58 19.01 1.83 3.02
C ASN A 58 18.51 0.70 2.11
N SER A 59 17.37 0.11 2.45
CA SER A 59 16.76 -0.99 1.72
C SER A 59 15.23 -1.01 1.91
N PRO A 60 14.47 -1.65 1.00
CA PRO A 60 13.04 -1.89 1.22
C PRO A 60 12.72 -2.71 2.47
N ARG A 61 13.67 -3.53 2.92
CA ARG A 61 13.53 -4.29 4.16
C ARG A 61 13.49 -3.38 5.37
N ASP A 62 14.35 -2.37 5.42
CA ASP A 62 14.37 -1.40 6.54
C ASP A 62 13.03 -0.67 6.65
N ALA A 63 12.44 -0.27 5.52
CA ALA A 63 11.12 0.36 5.50
C ALA A 63 10.02 -0.61 5.97
N SER A 64 10.07 -1.87 5.51
CA SER A 64 9.14 -2.90 5.96
C SER A 64 9.27 -3.20 7.47
N ASP A 65 10.49 -3.27 7.98
CA ASP A 65 10.76 -3.53 9.40
C ASP A 65 10.32 -2.34 10.28
N ALA A 66 10.31 -1.11 9.73
CA ALA A 66 9.74 0.08 10.36
C ALA A 66 8.20 0.15 10.25
N GLY A 67 7.56 -0.81 9.61
CA GLY A 67 6.10 -0.87 9.44
C GLY A 67 5.56 -0.13 8.23
N ILE A 68 6.38 0.16 7.21
CA ILE A 68 5.89 0.72 5.94
C ILE A 68 5.62 -0.41 4.95
N GLY A 69 4.35 -0.62 4.64
CA GLY A 69 3.90 -1.55 3.60
C GLY A 69 3.56 -0.80 2.31
N THR A 70 4.09 -1.23 1.17
CA THR A 70 3.81 -0.61 -0.13
C THR A 70 3.12 -1.60 -1.05
N VAL A 71 1.96 -1.20 -1.58
CA VAL A 71 1.24 -1.89 -2.65
C VAL A 71 1.42 -1.07 -3.90
N TYR A 72 2.28 -1.54 -4.79
CA TYR A 72 2.55 -0.88 -6.06
C TYR A 72 1.44 -1.15 -7.08
N GLN A 73 1.40 -0.37 -8.13
CA GLN A 73 0.49 -0.56 -9.28
C GLN A 73 0.65 -1.96 -9.89
N ASP A 74 1.89 -2.46 -10.02
CA ASP A 74 2.17 -3.88 -10.25
C ASP A 74 2.22 -4.61 -8.91
N LEU A 75 1.21 -5.44 -8.67
CA LEU A 75 0.99 -6.09 -7.37
C LEU A 75 2.04 -7.16 -7.03
N ALA A 76 2.93 -7.50 -7.95
CA ALA A 76 3.93 -8.57 -7.81
C ALA A 76 3.29 -9.91 -7.33
N LEU A 77 2.10 -10.23 -7.85
CA LEU A 77 1.38 -11.48 -7.59
C LEU A 77 1.63 -12.48 -8.71
N ASN A 78 1.90 -13.73 -8.35
CA ASN A 78 2.04 -14.80 -9.31
C ASN A 78 0.65 -15.36 -9.67
N ALA A 79 0.22 -15.10 -10.91
CA ALA A 79 -1.10 -15.51 -11.40
C ALA A 79 -1.33 -17.03 -11.39
N LEU A 80 -0.27 -17.83 -11.49
CA LEU A 80 -0.34 -19.29 -11.59
C LEU A 80 -0.37 -20.01 -10.22
N THR A 81 -0.11 -19.29 -9.13
CA THR A 81 -0.10 -19.86 -7.80
C THR A 81 -1.34 -19.47 -7.00
N SER A 82 -1.62 -20.24 -5.94
CA SER A 82 -2.82 -20.06 -5.13
C SER A 82 -2.82 -18.74 -4.35
N VAL A 83 -4.01 -18.31 -3.89
CA VAL A 83 -4.19 -17.17 -2.99
C VAL A 83 -3.31 -17.32 -1.76
N THR A 84 -3.34 -18.48 -1.11
CA THR A 84 -2.53 -18.79 0.08
C THR A 84 -1.04 -18.61 -0.17
N ARG A 85 -0.54 -19.15 -1.27
CA ARG A 85 0.88 -19.05 -1.62
C ARG A 85 1.29 -17.60 -1.94
N ASN A 86 0.45 -16.85 -2.63
CA ASN A 86 0.69 -15.43 -2.88
C ASN A 86 0.66 -14.61 -1.59
N PHE A 87 -0.26 -14.90 -0.66
CA PHE A 87 -0.36 -14.20 0.62
C PHE A 87 0.93 -14.32 1.43
N PHE A 88 1.51 -15.52 1.49
CA PHE A 88 2.72 -15.82 2.27
C PHE A 88 4.03 -15.81 1.47
N LEU A 89 4.01 -15.41 0.21
CA LEU A 89 5.19 -15.47 -0.66
C LEU A 89 6.41 -14.80 -0.02
N GLY A 90 7.47 -15.59 0.24
CA GLY A 90 8.70 -15.16 0.89
C GLY A 90 8.61 -15.02 2.41
N ARG A 91 7.47 -15.39 3.03
CA ARG A 91 7.23 -15.40 4.48
C ARG A 91 6.38 -16.61 4.88
N GLU A 92 6.63 -17.75 4.24
CA GLU A 92 5.88 -18.99 4.44
C GLU A 92 6.03 -19.53 5.87
N LEU A 93 4.93 -20.01 6.43
CA LEU A 93 4.94 -20.71 7.72
C LEU A 93 5.41 -22.15 7.52
N VAL A 94 6.43 -22.56 8.29
CA VAL A 94 7.04 -23.89 8.18
C VAL A 94 7.04 -24.63 9.51
N PHE A 95 6.94 -25.96 9.46
CA PHE A 95 7.25 -26.82 10.57
C PHE A 95 8.76 -27.04 10.68
N GLY A 96 9.32 -26.91 11.88
CA GLY A 96 10.74 -27.14 12.14
C GLY A 96 11.62 -25.91 11.79
N LYS A 97 12.93 -26.11 11.96
CA LYS A 97 13.96 -25.11 11.67
C LYS A 97 14.82 -25.59 10.49
N GLY A 98 15.11 -24.70 9.54
CA GLY A 98 16.04 -24.96 8.46
C GLY A 98 15.40 -25.09 7.08
N PRO A 99 16.21 -25.35 6.02
CA PRO A 99 15.79 -25.28 4.62
C PRO A 99 14.83 -26.39 4.17
N PHE A 100 14.62 -27.42 4.99
CA PHE A 100 13.74 -28.56 4.69
C PHE A 100 12.42 -28.54 5.48
N GLY A 101 12.01 -27.38 5.98
CA GLY A 101 10.73 -27.24 6.68
C GLY A 101 9.54 -27.53 5.77
N LEU A 102 8.58 -28.36 6.26
CA LEU A 102 7.31 -28.56 5.59
C LEU A 102 6.40 -27.35 5.79
N LEU A 103 5.69 -26.92 4.76
CA LEU A 103 4.76 -25.78 4.83
C LEU A 103 3.56 -26.14 5.73
N LYS A 104 3.18 -25.20 6.58
CA LYS A 104 1.96 -25.25 7.39
C LYS A 104 0.73 -24.82 6.58
N MET A 105 0.43 -25.53 5.50
CA MET A 105 -0.56 -25.12 4.51
C MET A 105 -1.92 -24.81 5.13
N LYS A 106 -2.43 -25.65 6.04
CA LYS A 106 -3.73 -25.41 6.69
C LYS A 106 -3.75 -24.11 7.48
N GLU A 107 -2.72 -23.86 8.30
CA GLU A 107 -2.60 -22.62 9.09
C GLU A 107 -2.52 -21.38 8.16
N MET A 108 -1.75 -21.47 7.07
CA MET A 108 -1.64 -20.43 6.07
C MET A 108 -2.97 -20.16 5.34
N HIS A 109 -3.74 -21.20 5.03
CA HIS A 109 -5.10 -21.08 4.47
C HIS A 109 -6.03 -20.31 5.41
N ASP A 110 -6.12 -20.78 6.66
CA ASP A 110 -7.04 -20.22 7.65
C ASP A 110 -6.73 -18.71 7.88
N ILE A 111 -5.45 -18.38 7.96
CA ILE A 111 -4.99 -16.97 8.10
C ILE A 111 -5.35 -16.15 6.84
N ALA A 112 -5.02 -16.62 5.65
CA ALA A 112 -5.26 -15.86 4.42
C ALA A 112 -6.76 -15.56 4.25
N VAL A 113 -7.63 -16.55 4.48
CA VAL A 113 -9.09 -16.39 4.42
C VAL A 113 -9.57 -15.38 5.48
N ALA A 114 -9.11 -15.52 6.73
CA ALA A 114 -9.51 -14.64 7.82
C ALA A 114 -9.09 -13.17 7.58
N GLU A 115 -7.86 -12.95 7.13
CA GLU A 115 -7.34 -11.60 6.89
C GLU A 115 -8.05 -10.90 5.71
N MET A 116 -8.35 -11.64 4.64
CA MET A 116 -9.11 -11.08 3.53
C MET A 116 -10.56 -10.80 3.91
N ALA A 117 -11.18 -11.63 4.76
CA ALA A 117 -12.53 -11.40 5.26
C ALA A 117 -12.64 -10.12 6.10
N LYS A 118 -11.63 -9.80 6.94
CA LYS A 118 -11.58 -8.57 7.75
C LYS A 118 -11.74 -7.31 6.91
N ILE A 119 -11.15 -7.28 5.73
CA ILE A 119 -11.22 -6.13 4.83
C ILE A 119 -12.28 -6.29 3.73
N GLY A 120 -13.11 -7.33 3.83
CA GLY A 120 -14.38 -7.46 3.11
C GLY A 120 -14.37 -8.32 1.87
N ILE A 121 -13.41 -9.21 1.70
CA ILE A 121 -13.44 -10.22 0.64
C ILE A 121 -13.51 -11.61 1.26
N ASN A 122 -14.57 -12.34 0.90
CA ASN A 122 -14.70 -13.74 1.24
C ASN A 122 -14.07 -14.59 0.11
N ILE A 123 -13.08 -15.38 0.46
CA ILE A 123 -12.46 -16.36 -0.42
C ILE A 123 -13.10 -17.72 -0.13
N SER A 124 -13.78 -18.27 -1.12
CA SER A 124 -14.41 -19.60 -1.02
C SER A 124 -13.39 -20.73 -1.19
N ASP A 125 -12.38 -20.52 -2.03
CA ASP A 125 -11.31 -21.46 -2.28
C ASP A 125 -9.93 -20.76 -2.20
N PRO A 126 -9.19 -20.88 -1.08
CA PRO A 126 -7.86 -20.29 -0.93
C PRO A 126 -6.79 -20.95 -1.82
N GLU A 127 -7.08 -22.09 -2.42
CA GLU A 127 -6.20 -22.75 -3.39
C GLU A 127 -6.49 -22.32 -4.83
N GLN A 128 -7.53 -21.52 -5.10
CA GLN A 128 -7.73 -20.99 -6.44
C GLN A 128 -6.50 -20.19 -6.91
N ALA A 129 -6.16 -20.28 -8.18
CA ALA A 129 -5.09 -19.49 -8.78
C ALA A 129 -5.44 -17.99 -8.76
N VAL A 130 -4.50 -17.13 -8.37
CA VAL A 130 -4.73 -15.67 -8.29
C VAL A 130 -5.11 -15.08 -9.66
N GLY A 131 -4.67 -15.70 -10.76
CA GLY A 131 -5.08 -15.31 -12.12
C GLY A 131 -6.58 -15.39 -12.38
N THR A 132 -7.34 -16.19 -11.62
CA THR A 132 -8.81 -16.30 -11.75
C THR A 132 -9.57 -15.24 -10.97
N MET A 133 -8.89 -14.48 -10.11
CA MET A 133 -9.48 -13.41 -9.31
C MET A 133 -9.71 -12.15 -10.15
N SER A 134 -10.74 -11.37 -9.78
CA SER A 134 -10.92 -10.03 -10.34
C SER A 134 -9.74 -9.10 -9.97
N GLY A 135 -9.54 -8.03 -10.74
CA GLY A 135 -8.52 -7.03 -10.43
C GLY A 135 -8.68 -6.43 -9.03
N GLY A 136 -9.91 -6.13 -8.62
CA GLY A 136 -10.22 -5.63 -7.27
C GLY A 136 -9.89 -6.64 -6.17
N GLN A 137 -10.17 -7.92 -6.40
CA GLN A 137 -9.80 -8.98 -5.45
C GLN A 137 -8.28 -9.13 -5.31
N ARG A 138 -7.54 -9.06 -6.43
CA ARG A 138 -6.06 -9.09 -6.38
C ARG A 138 -5.50 -7.89 -5.63
N GLN A 139 -6.06 -6.70 -5.84
CA GLN A 139 -5.67 -5.50 -5.09
C GLN A 139 -5.91 -5.68 -3.59
N THR A 140 -7.07 -6.21 -3.20
CA THR A 140 -7.38 -6.47 -1.79
C THR A 140 -6.47 -7.55 -1.19
N LEU A 141 -6.11 -8.58 -1.94
CA LEU A 141 -5.13 -9.58 -1.51
C LEU A 141 -3.78 -8.93 -1.15
N ALA A 142 -3.28 -8.02 -2.00
CA ALA A 142 -2.02 -7.31 -1.74
C ALA A 142 -2.13 -6.39 -0.50
N ILE A 143 -3.26 -5.72 -0.31
CA ILE A 143 -3.55 -4.89 0.86
C ILE A 143 -3.59 -5.74 2.13
N ALA A 144 -4.36 -6.84 2.14
CA ALA A 144 -4.48 -7.75 3.28
C ALA A 144 -3.11 -8.30 3.71
N ARG A 145 -2.32 -8.72 2.72
CA ARG A 145 -0.95 -9.19 2.92
C ARG A 145 -0.07 -8.15 3.61
N ALA A 146 -0.07 -6.91 3.12
CA ALA A 146 0.73 -5.83 3.70
C ALA A 146 0.35 -5.58 5.17
N ILE A 147 -0.95 -5.55 5.47
CA ILE A 147 -1.46 -5.35 6.83
C ILE A 147 -1.08 -6.51 7.75
N TYR A 148 -1.29 -7.75 7.33
CA TYR A 148 -0.97 -8.93 8.11
C TYR A 148 0.52 -8.99 8.50
N PHE A 149 1.40 -8.56 7.58
CA PHE A 149 2.84 -8.52 7.84
C PHE A 149 3.31 -7.24 8.56
N GLY A 150 2.39 -6.50 9.16
CA GLY A 150 2.70 -5.46 10.15
C GLY A 150 2.80 -4.06 9.58
N ALA A 151 2.17 -3.77 8.46
CA ALA A 151 2.10 -2.40 7.96
C ALA A 151 1.33 -1.50 8.94
N LYS A 152 1.99 -0.46 9.43
CA LYS A 152 1.44 0.66 10.20
C LYS A 152 1.16 1.86 9.30
N VAL A 153 1.98 2.00 8.27
CA VAL A 153 1.80 2.93 7.16
C VAL A 153 1.62 2.10 5.88
N LEU A 154 0.49 2.26 5.23
CA LEU A 154 0.16 1.56 4.00
C LEU A 154 0.20 2.54 2.82
N ILE A 155 1.16 2.36 1.92
CA ILE A 155 1.26 3.15 0.69
C ILE A 155 0.55 2.38 -0.43
N LEU A 156 -0.42 3.02 -1.07
CA LEU A 156 -1.19 2.48 -2.20
C LEU A 156 -0.89 3.31 -3.45
N ASP A 157 -0.13 2.73 -4.38
CA ASP A 157 0.28 3.40 -5.61
C ASP A 157 -0.71 3.11 -6.74
N GLU A 158 -1.53 4.11 -7.11
CA GLU A 158 -2.55 4.04 -8.15
C GLU A 158 -3.44 2.78 -8.06
N PRO A 159 -4.05 2.47 -6.89
CA PRO A 159 -4.67 1.17 -6.64
C PRO A 159 -5.93 0.91 -7.48
N THR A 160 -6.47 1.93 -8.12
CA THR A 160 -7.67 1.84 -8.97
C THR A 160 -7.36 1.96 -10.46
N SER A 161 -6.08 2.17 -10.83
CA SER A 161 -5.68 2.24 -12.23
C SER A 161 -5.91 0.90 -12.92
N ALA A 162 -6.19 0.92 -14.21
CA ALA A 162 -6.45 -0.26 -15.04
C ALA A 162 -7.59 -1.20 -14.56
N LEU A 163 -8.46 -0.71 -13.68
CA LEU A 163 -9.64 -1.43 -13.19
C LEU A 163 -10.94 -0.87 -13.80
N GLY A 164 -11.92 -1.74 -14.06
CA GLY A 164 -13.27 -1.30 -14.42
C GLY A 164 -13.98 -0.61 -13.25
N GLN A 165 -14.94 0.25 -13.50
CA GLN A 165 -15.62 1.08 -12.49
C GLN A 165 -16.10 0.29 -11.26
N ARG A 166 -16.72 -0.88 -11.45
CA ARG A 166 -17.16 -1.74 -10.36
C ARG A 166 -16.00 -2.17 -9.46
N GLN A 167 -14.89 -2.59 -10.06
CA GLN A 167 -13.69 -3.03 -9.32
C GLN A 167 -13.02 -1.86 -8.59
N GLN A 168 -13.00 -0.66 -9.21
CA GLN A 168 -12.51 0.55 -8.55
C GLN A 168 -13.29 0.83 -7.27
N MET A 169 -14.63 0.76 -7.33
CA MET A 169 -15.47 0.97 -6.15
C MET A 169 -15.27 -0.10 -5.07
N GLU A 170 -15.00 -1.36 -5.45
CA GLU A 170 -14.65 -2.43 -4.53
C GLU A 170 -13.34 -2.12 -3.78
N VAL A 171 -12.31 -1.64 -4.50
CA VAL A 171 -11.03 -1.24 -3.91
C VAL A 171 -11.20 -0.03 -2.97
N LEU A 172 -11.94 1.00 -3.38
CA LEU A 172 -12.21 2.17 -2.53
C LEU A 172 -12.94 1.79 -1.24
N LYS A 173 -13.91 0.86 -1.31
CA LYS A 173 -14.57 0.31 -0.13
C LYS A 173 -13.59 -0.44 0.78
N THR A 174 -12.64 -1.18 0.21
CA THR A 174 -11.59 -1.86 0.98
C THR A 174 -10.71 -0.84 1.70
N ILE A 175 -10.29 0.24 1.04
CA ILE A 175 -9.50 1.31 1.66
C ILE A 175 -10.26 1.91 2.86
N LYS A 176 -11.55 2.20 2.70
CA LYS A 176 -12.39 2.70 3.81
C LYS A 176 -12.50 1.69 4.98
N LYS A 177 -12.60 0.40 4.71
CA LYS A 177 -12.59 -0.61 5.77
C LYS A 177 -11.26 -0.66 6.51
N VAL A 178 -10.14 -0.58 5.79
CA VAL A 178 -8.80 -0.52 6.41
C VAL A 178 -8.67 0.74 7.27
N GLN A 179 -9.15 1.89 6.80
CA GLN A 179 -9.19 3.12 7.58
C GLN A 179 -9.97 2.94 8.90
N GLN A 180 -11.13 2.27 8.84
CA GLN A 180 -11.98 2.02 10.01
C GLN A 180 -11.32 1.11 11.07
N LEU A 181 -10.25 0.37 10.75
CA LEU A 181 -9.47 -0.33 11.76
C LEU A 181 -8.78 0.65 12.73
N GLY A 182 -8.57 1.90 12.33
CA GLY A 182 -8.13 2.99 13.18
C GLY A 182 -6.64 3.03 13.53
N ASN A 183 -5.89 2.01 13.19
CA ASN A 183 -4.47 1.84 13.59
C ASN A 183 -3.49 1.90 12.41
N ILE A 184 -3.97 2.09 11.18
CA ILE A 184 -3.15 2.14 9.97
C ILE A 184 -3.27 3.51 9.33
N ALA A 185 -2.14 4.15 9.08
CA ALA A 185 -2.04 5.36 8.28
C ALA A 185 -1.99 4.97 6.79
N ILE A 186 -2.80 5.58 5.93
CA ILE A 186 -2.86 5.22 4.51
C ILE A 186 -2.41 6.40 3.66
N ILE A 187 -1.42 6.18 2.80
CA ILE A 187 -1.03 7.11 1.74
C ILE A 187 -1.65 6.59 0.44
N LEU A 188 -2.64 7.29 -0.06
CA LEU A 188 -3.29 6.97 -1.33
C LEU A 188 -2.71 7.84 -2.44
N ILE A 189 -1.93 7.26 -3.33
CA ILE A 189 -1.43 7.97 -4.50
C ILE A 189 -2.39 7.75 -5.65
N THR A 190 -2.89 8.83 -6.22
CA THR A 190 -3.76 8.77 -7.39
C THR A 190 -3.74 10.11 -8.14
N HIS A 191 -4.00 10.05 -9.44
CA HIS A 191 -4.30 11.21 -10.26
C HIS A 191 -5.82 11.44 -10.38
N ASN A 192 -6.64 10.56 -9.79
CA ASN A 192 -8.09 10.65 -9.82
C ASN A 192 -8.62 11.35 -8.56
N GLU A 193 -8.94 12.64 -8.69
CA GLU A 193 -9.43 13.46 -7.59
C GLU A 193 -10.79 12.98 -7.05
N ILE A 194 -11.65 12.42 -7.91
CA ILE A 194 -12.94 11.87 -7.50
C ILE A 194 -12.73 10.69 -6.54
N HIS A 195 -11.78 9.80 -6.84
CA HIS A 195 -11.44 8.69 -5.94
C HIS A 195 -10.85 9.18 -4.63
N ALA A 196 -9.97 10.20 -4.67
CA ALA A 196 -9.44 10.82 -3.47
C ALA A 196 -10.55 11.39 -2.59
N ARG A 197 -11.48 12.19 -3.15
CA ARG A 197 -12.64 12.75 -2.42
C ARG A 197 -13.51 11.70 -1.75
N LEU A 198 -13.66 10.52 -2.37
CA LEU A 198 -14.50 9.44 -1.84
C LEU A 198 -13.92 8.78 -0.58
N VAL A 199 -12.58 8.74 -0.45
CA VAL A 199 -11.97 7.94 0.61
C VAL A 199 -10.96 8.67 1.47
N ALA A 200 -10.34 9.76 0.99
CA ALA A 200 -9.34 10.48 1.76
C ALA A 200 -9.96 11.43 2.78
N ASP A 201 -9.21 11.74 3.83
CA ASP A 201 -9.52 12.76 4.83
C ASP A 201 -8.81 14.06 4.48
N ARG A 202 -7.54 13.95 4.05
CA ARG A 202 -6.68 15.08 3.68
C ARG A 202 -6.00 14.79 2.35
N PHE A 203 -5.49 15.83 1.73
CA PHE A 203 -4.68 15.71 0.52
C PHE A 203 -3.43 16.58 0.57
N THR A 204 -2.43 16.17 -0.19
CA THR A 204 -1.27 16.96 -0.59
C THR A 204 -1.16 16.92 -2.11
N PHE A 205 -1.09 18.07 -2.74
CA PHE A 205 -0.89 18.19 -4.19
C PHE A 205 0.59 18.47 -4.48
N LEU A 206 1.19 17.60 -5.26
CA LEU A 206 2.60 17.66 -5.65
C LEU A 206 2.71 18.09 -7.11
N SER A 207 3.59 19.02 -7.40
CA SER A 207 3.93 19.44 -8.76
C SER A 207 5.42 19.73 -8.86
N LEU A 208 6.09 19.20 -9.88
CA LEU A 208 7.51 19.41 -10.13
C LEU A 208 8.42 19.22 -8.91
N GLY A 209 8.07 18.26 -8.07
CA GLY A 209 8.83 17.92 -6.86
C GLY A 209 8.56 18.83 -5.64
N GLU A 210 7.57 19.70 -5.70
CA GLU A 210 7.19 20.63 -4.62
C GLU A 210 5.72 20.46 -4.23
N VAL A 211 5.41 20.77 -2.98
CA VAL A 211 4.02 20.82 -2.50
C VAL A 211 3.41 22.16 -2.89
N ILE A 212 2.39 22.12 -3.78
CA ILE A 212 1.69 23.32 -4.24
C ILE A 212 0.33 23.51 -3.58
N GLY A 213 -0.18 22.51 -2.85
CA GLY A 213 -1.45 22.61 -2.13
C GLY A 213 -1.62 21.48 -1.13
N ARG A 214 -2.38 21.74 -0.08
CA ARG A 214 -2.80 20.76 0.91
C ARG A 214 -4.09 21.20 1.58
N GLY A 215 -4.89 20.26 2.02
CA GLY A 215 -6.17 20.58 2.67
C GLY A 215 -6.96 19.33 3.05
N LEU A 216 -8.22 19.53 3.39
CA LEU A 216 -9.16 18.44 3.62
C LEU A 216 -9.68 17.94 2.27
N ALA A 217 -9.81 16.63 2.11
CA ALA A 217 -10.22 16.03 0.84
C ALA A 217 -11.65 16.44 0.41
N LYS A 218 -12.51 16.83 1.37
CA LYS A 218 -13.84 17.39 1.08
C LYS A 218 -13.79 18.75 0.35
N ASP A 219 -12.67 19.47 0.47
CA ASP A 219 -12.47 20.80 -0.11
C ASP A 219 -11.82 20.73 -1.51
N LEU A 220 -11.56 19.51 -2.03
CA LEU A 220 -11.16 19.31 -3.42
C LEU A 220 -12.34 19.73 -4.32
N GLU A 221 -12.22 20.86 -4.97
CA GLU A 221 -13.14 21.27 -6.02
C GLU A 221 -12.91 20.41 -7.26
N GLY A 222 -13.98 19.88 -7.84
CA GLY A 222 -13.93 19.08 -9.05
C GLY A 222 -14.00 19.92 -10.30
#